data_6a8eb1ade76d24c68cb0e9a327ecc329
#
_entry.id   6a8eb1ade76d24c68cb0e9a327ecc329
#
_cell.length_a   1.000
_cell.length_b   1.000
_cell.length_c   1.000
_cell.angle_alpha   90.00
_cell.angle_beta   90.00
_cell.angle_gamma   90.00
#
_symmetry.space_group_name_H-M   'P 1'
#
loop_
_entity.id
_entity.type
_entity.pdbx_description
1 polymer ?
#
loop_
_entity_poly.entity_id
_entity_poly.type
_entity_poly.pdbx_seq_one_letter_code
_entity_poly.pdbx_strand_id
1 'polypeptide(L)'
;MRSRLVLAAGLFSLLGSAVAGALTVSPAPSLSKLPTTATVVRAVTAAEGKTKVPTGSITPPLTSTGLYWTSVNPGLSNPSKPGCVINDAATTIPAVIGTSCAYGDPTSTRVVALVGDSNANAWIPALDTWGYVNNVKVVAVVHAACAPWERPWLPKDRPIWGEITERKCAVWRRSMMSKVTALSPSLVIPVGITATDKSLKMPTTAELTTALTAMVTYFTPSKVALLEPVPQFTLASSVLACVSGHRTSLDQCEVRRSAVTSNALNQVFRQVATSKKAAVIPTLNLFCGPTRCPLFVTLNAQNYLVYEDGYHISHQYAQIIGAALPLASHVK
;
A
#
# COMPACT_ATOMS: atom_id res chain seq x y z
N MET A 1 56.44 20.75 54.46
CA MET A 1 55.89 21.77 53.56
C MET A 1 54.77 21.12 52.77
N ARG A 2 53.52 21.47 53.09
CA ARG A 2 52.28 20.86 52.44
C ARG A 2 51.67 21.99 51.59
N SER A 3 51.73 21.84 50.26
CA SER A 3 51.02 22.72 49.35
C SER A 3 49.60 22.16 49.10
N ARG A 4 48.60 22.99 49.38
CA ARG A 4 47.19 22.72 49.06
C ARG A 4 46.87 23.28 47.67
N LEU A 5 46.42 22.40 46.77
CA LEU A 5 45.86 22.80 45.48
C LEU A 5 44.37 23.03 45.67
N VAL A 6 43.89 24.21 45.33
CA VAL A 6 42.46 24.55 45.29
C VAL A 6 42.00 24.33 43.89
N LEU A 7 41.05 23.38 43.70
CA LEU A 7 40.31 23.19 42.44
C LEU A 7 39.10 24.09 42.47
N ALA A 8 39.03 25.02 41.52
CA ALA A 8 37.83 25.79 41.24
C ALA A 8 36.96 25.03 40.25
N ALA A 9 35.77 24.61 40.69
CA ALA A 9 34.77 24.01 39.85
C ALA A 9 33.96 25.11 39.14
N GLY A 10 34.19 25.25 37.84
CA GLY A 10 33.37 26.11 36.99
C GLY A 10 32.09 25.37 36.55
N LEU A 11 30.95 25.81 37.05
CA LEU A 11 29.63 25.38 36.52
C LEU A 11 29.39 26.09 35.17
N PHE A 12 29.48 25.35 34.09
CA PHE A 12 28.93 25.75 32.79
C PHE A 12 27.48 25.31 32.71
N SER A 13 26.54 26.24 32.92
CA SER A 13 25.11 26.04 32.62
C SER A 13 24.91 26.13 31.11
N LEU A 14 24.82 24.97 30.46
CA LEU A 14 24.33 24.88 29.09
C LEU A 14 22.80 24.93 29.11
N LEU A 15 22.22 26.11 28.93
CA LEU A 15 20.84 26.31 28.58
C LEU A 15 20.64 25.86 27.12
N GLY A 16 20.41 24.57 26.92
CA GLY A 16 19.96 24.04 25.65
C GLY A 16 18.50 24.41 25.44
N SER A 17 18.25 25.45 24.64
CA SER A 17 16.89 25.74 24.14
C SER A 17 16.46 24.63 23.23
N ALA A 18 15.68 23.67 23.75
CA ALA A 18 14.98 22.70 22.96
C ALA A 18 13.89 23.44 22.15
N VAL A 19 14.18 23.74 20.89
CA VAL A 19 13.14 24.14 19.94
C VAL A 19 12.27 22.90 19.69
N ALA A 20 11.19 22.78 20.44
CA ALA A 20 10.12 21.83 20.15
C ALA A 20 9.44 22.29 18.84
N GLY A 21 9.97 21.83 17.71
CA GLY A 21 9.27 21.93 16.44
C GLY A 21 7.96 21.18 16.57
N ALA A 22 6.86 21.91 16.72
CA ALA A 22 5.53 21.35 16.64
C ALA A 22 5.40 20.71 15.25
N LEU A 23 5.39 19.38 15.19
CA LEU A 23 5.04 18.63 14.01
C LEU A 23 3.57 18.99 13.69
N THR A 24 3.38 19.88 12.73
CA THR A 24 2.05 20.19 12.22
C THR A 24 1.57 18.95 11.46
N VAL A 25 0.81 18.12 12.15
CA VAL A 25 0.03 17.06 11.51
C VAL A 25 -0.90 17.76 10.55
N SER A 26 -0.75 17.53 9.24
CA SER A 26 -1.72 18.04 8.28
C SER A 26 -3.10 17.50 8.68
N PRO A 27 -4.12 18.36 8.77
CA PRO A 27 -5.45 17.91 9.13
C PRO A 27 -5.90 16.86 8.13
N ALA A 28 -6.57 15.81 8.63
CA ALA A 28 -7.23 14.83 7.77
C ALA A 28 -8.07 15.57 6.70
N PRO A 29 -8.09 15.12 5.45
CA PRO A 29 -8.85 15.80 4.41
C PRO A 29 -10.30 15.95 4.88
N SER A 30 -10.86 17.15 4.74
CA SER A 30 -12.25 17.41 5.09
C SER A 30 -13.15 16.40 4.37
N LEU A 31 -13.99 15.66 5.10
CA LEU A 31 -14.88 14.64 4.53
C LEU A 31 -15.73 15.18 3.36
N SER A 32 -16.10 16.45 3.42
CA SER A 32 -16.86 17.14 2.37
C SER A 32 -16.08 17.32 1.06
N LYS A 33 -14.77 17.11 1.07
CA LYS A 33 -13.88 17.25 -0.12
C LYS A 33 -13.40 15.91 -0.69
N LEU A 34 -13.81 14.78 -0.10
CA LEU A 34 -13.42 13.48 -0.61
C LEU A 34 -14.20 13.15 -1.89
N PRO A 35 -13.54 12.70 -2.97
CA PRO A 35 -14.21 12.42 -4.22
C PRO A 35 -15.02 11.13 -4.16
N THR A 36 -16.14 11.11 -4.86
CA THR A 36 -16.92 9.89 -5.10
C THR A 36 -16.23 9.00 -6.13
N THR A 37 -16.60 7.72 -6.20
CA THR A 37 -16.13 6.80 -7.24
C THR A 37 -16.31 7.37 -8.65
N ALA A 38 -17.51 7.92 -8.95
CA ALA A 38 -17.80 8.54 -10.25
C ALA A 38 -16.89 9.75 -10.55
N THR A 39 -16.55 10.53 -9.54
CA THR A 39 -15.63 11.68 -9.68
C THR A 39 -14.22 11.20 -10.00
N VAL A 40 -13.71 10.19 -9.29
CA VAL A 40 -12.39 9.63 -9.56
C VAL A 40 -12.33 9.03 -10.97
N VAL A 41 -13.30 8.21 -11.34
CA VAL A 41 -13.35 7.59 -12.69
C VAL A 41 -13.36 8.63 -13.79
N ARG A 42 -14.15 9.70 -13.66
CA ARG A 42 -14.13 10.81 -14.64
C ARG A 42 -12.77 11.49 -14.71
N ALA A 43 -12.15 11.76 -13.56
CA ALA A 43 -10.84 12.40 -13.52
C ALA A 43 -9.74 11.53 -14.16
N VAL A 44 -9.75 10.22 -13.91
CA VAL A 44 -8.85 9.26 -14.53
C VAL A 44 -9.06 9.20 -16.05
N THR A 45 -10.30 9.13 -16.50
CA THR A 45 -10.63 9.16 -17.94
C THR A 45 -10.18 10.45 -18.61
N ALA A 46 -10.34 11.60 -17.95
CA ALA A 46 -9.90 12.91 -18.47
C ALA A 46 -8.37 13.07 -18.47
N ALA A 47 -7.67 12.30 -17.66
CA ALA A 47 -6.20 12.31 -17.58
C ALA A 47 -5.53 11.42 -18.63
N GLU A 48 -6.25 10.42 -19.15
CA GLU A 48 -5.76 9.45 -20.12
C GLU A 48 -5.22 10.12 -21.39
N GLY A 49 -4.05 9.68 -21.86
CA GLY A 49 -3.45 10.17 -23.09
C GLY A 49 -2.91 11.60 -23.04
N LYS A 50 -2.80 12.20 -21.85
CA LYS A 50 -2.15 13.50 -21.70
C LYS A 50 -0.67 13.42 -22.03
N THR A 51 -0.21 14.27 -22.92
CA THR A 51 1.18 14.26 -23.38
C THR A 51 2.12 15.11 -22.52
N LYS A 52 1.59 15.99 -21.67
CA LYS A 52 2.39 16.92 -20.87
C LYS A 52 2.20 16.68 -19.38
N VAL A 53 3.28 16.84 -18.63
CA VAL A 53 3.22 16.89 -17.17
C VAL A 53 2.29 18.04 -16.76
N PRO A 54 1.39 17.85 -15.80
CA PRO A 54 0.50 18.89 -15.33
C PRO A 54 1.26 20.14 -14.86
N THR A 55 0.71 21.32 -15.14
CA THR A 55 1.19 22.57 -14.57
C THR A 55 0.68 22.74 -13.14
N GLY A 56 1.45 23.44 -12.30
CA GLY A 56 1.13 23.63 -10.88
C GLY A 56 1.74 22.59 -9.96
N SER A 57 1.27 22.57 -8.71
CA SER A 57 1.80 21.63 -7.69
C SER A 57 1.37 20.20 -7.99
N ILE A 58 2.31 19.27 -7.82
CA ILE A 58 2.09 17.82 -7.94
C ILE A 58 2.32 17.19 -6.57
N THR A 59 1.47 16.25 -6.19
CA THR A 59 1.53 15.54 -4.92
C THR A 59 1.63 14.02 -5.15
N PRO A 60 2.66 13.33 -4.65
CA PRO A 60 3.88 13.90 -4.06
C PRO A 60 4.71 14.68 -5.09
N PRO A 61 5.60 15.58 -4.66
CA PRO A 61 6.50 16.29 -5.56
C PRO A 61 7.39 15.33 -6.35
N LEU A 62 7.64 15.63 -7.63
CA LEU A 62 8.46 14.79 -8.52
C LEU A 62 9.93 14.70 -8.08
N THR A 63 10.37 15.58 -7.19
CA THR A 63 11.70 15.55 -6.58
C THR A 63 11.80 14.58 -5.40
N SER A 64 10.67 14.03 -4.94
CA SER A 64 10.60 13.05 -3.85
C SER A 64 10.96 11.67 -4.37
N THR A 65 12.21 11.49 -4.80
CA THR A 65 12.68 10.22 -5.38
C THR A 65 12.90 9.16 -4.31
N GLY A 66 12.30 7.99 -4.49
CA GLY A 66 12.72 6.75 -3.83
C GLY A 66 12.51 6.68 -2.31
N LEU A 67 11.70 7.57 -1.74
CA LEU A 67 11.51 7.67 -0.29
C LEU A 67 10.26 6.93 0.19
N TYR A 68 9.82 5.98 -0.58
CA TYR A 68 8.64 5.19 -0.38
C TYR A 68 8.53 4.60 1.03
N TRP A 69 9.66 4.16 1.58
CA TRP A 69 9.71 3.42 2.84
C TRP A 69 10.25 4.21 4.02
N THR A 70 11.02 5.26 3.78
CA THR A 70 11.80 5.94 4.81
C THR A 70 11.38 7.36 5.10
N SER A 71 10.77 8.04 4.17
CA SER A 71 10.24 9.39 4.42
C SER A 71 8.74 9.30 4.67
N VAL A 72 8.44 9.18 5.91
CA VAL A 72 7.16 9.62 6.44
C VAL A 72 6.99 11.06 5.99
N ASN A 73 6.11 11.29 5.03
CA ASN A 73 5.67 12.64 4.76
C ASN A 73 5.01 13.12 6.05
N PRO A 74 5.56 14.09 6.80
CA PRO A 74 5.12 14.40 8.15
C PRO A 74 3.70 14.96 8.24
N GLY A 75 2.95 14.92 7.18
CA GLY A 75 1.55 15.31 7.12
C GLY A 75 0.57 14.17 6.84
N LEU A 76 1.05 12.98 6.57
CA LEU A 76 0.19 11.81 6.45
C LEU A 76 0.31 11.00 7.74
N SER A 77 -0.81 10.47 8.23
CA SER A 77 -0.78 9.48 9.29
C SER A 77 0.24 8.42 8.87
N ASN A 78 1.34 8.29 9.64
CA ASN A 78 2.40 7.35 9.32
C ASN A 78 1.79 5.95 9.17
N PRO A 79 1.69 5.38 7.96
CA PRO A 79 1.10 4.06 7.79
C PRO A 79 1.92 2.97 8.47
N SER A 80 3.21 3.24 8.78
CA SER A 80 4.08 2.25 9.40
C SER A 80 3.89 2.21 10.92
N LYS A 81 3.01 1.33 11.38
CA LYS A 81 2.93 0.96 12.79
C LYS A 81 3.94 -0.16 13.07
N PRO A 82 4.82 -0.01 14.08
CA PRO A 82 5.86 -1.01 14.37
C PRO A 82 5.30 -2.43 14.52
N GLY A 83 5.91 -3.39 13.85
CA GLY A 83 5.48 -4.80 13.83
C GLY A 83 4.21 -5.09 13.05
N CYS A 84 3.43 -4.07 12.65
CA CYS A 84 2.27 -4.21 11.78
C CYS A 84 2.65 -4.01 10.31
N VAL A 85 3.61 -3.12 10.07
CA VAL A 85 4.29 -2.92 8.78
C VAL A 85 5.75 -3.28 8.97
N ILE A 86 6.17 -4.41 8.43
CA ILE A 86 7.51 -4.96 8.58
C ILE A 86 8.26 -4.76 7.27
N ASN A 87 9.40 -4.06 7.31
CA ASN A 87 10.23 -3.73 6.14
C ASN A 87 11.62 -4.38 6.18
N ASP A 88 11.84 -5.30 7.09
CA ASP A 88 13.10 -6.02 7.27
C ASP A 88 12.84 -7.53 7.39
N ALA A 89 13.84 -8.27 7.84
CA ALA A 89 13.75 -9.72 8.00
C ALA A 89 13.03 -10.18 9.27
N ALA A 90 12.48 -9.28 10.08
CA ALA A 90 11.71 -9.63 11.27
C ALA A 90 10.41 -10.35 10.88
N THR A 91 9.97 -11.25 11.75
CA THR A 91 8.73 -12.03 11.54
C THR A 91 7.74 -11.85 12.68
N THR A 92 8.08 -11.03 13.65
CA THR A 92 7.28 -10.83 14.87
C THR A 92 6.16 -9.84 14.62
N ILE A 93 4.95 -10.24 14.93
CA ILE A 93 3.73 -9.43 14.85
C ILE A 93 3.28 -9.11 16.29
N PRO A 94 2.75 -7.90 16.59
CA PRO A 94 2.22 -7.55 17.91
C PRO A 94 1.26 -8.60 18.47
N ALA A 95 1.25 -8.77 19.79
CA ALA A 95 0.34 -9.72 20.43
C ALA A 95 -1.12 -9.38 20.16
N VAL A 96 -1.47 -8.08 20.23
CA VAL A 96 -2.83 -7.56 20.06
C VAL A 96 -2.89 -6.67 18.82
N ILE A 97 -3.10 -7.27 17.65
CA ILE A 97 -3.15 -6.53 16.38
C ILE A 97 -4.39 -5.64 16.25
N GLY A 98 -5.50 -5.98 16.89
CA GLY A 98 -6.76 -5.23 16.81
C GLY A 98 -6.69 -3.79 17.32
N THR A 99 -5.69 -3.46 18.14
CA THR A 99 -5.40 -2.09 18.61
C THR A 99 -4.10 -1.56 18.02
N SER A 100 -3.02 -2.33 18.07
CA SER A 100 -1.71 -1.89 17.61
C SER A 100 -1.66 -1.60 16.11
N CYS A 101 -2.41 -2.39 15.32
CA CYS A 101 -2.42 -2.31 13.85
C CYS A 101 -3.71 -1.69 13.28
N ALA A 102 -4.46 -0.96 14.11
CA ALA A 102 -5.75 -0.37 13.72
C ALA A 102 -5.59 0.95 12.96
N TYR A 103 -6.37 1.10 11.90
CA TYR A 103 -6.56 2.27 11.05
C TYR A 103 -8.06 2.51 10.86
N GLY A 104 -8.45 3.53 10.13
CA GLY A 104 -9.84 3.89 9.94
C GLY A 104 -10.47 4.41 11.23
N ASP A 105 -11.63 3.89 11.60
CA ASP A 105 -12.26 4.18 12.90
C ASP A 105 -11.81 3.13 13.94
N PRO A 106 -10.83 3.44 14.81
CA PRO A 106 -10.33 2.47 15.79
C PRO A 106 -11.35 2.08 16.86
N THR A 107 -12.44 2.84 16.99
CA THR A 107 -13.52 2.59 17.97
C THR A 107 -14.58 1.63 17.43
N SER A 108 -14.62 1.42 16.12
CA SER A 108 -15.60 0.56 15.48
C SER A 108 -15.46 -0.90 15.90
N THR A 109 -16.59 -1.56 16.05
CA THR A 109 -16.68 -3.02 16.25
C THR A 109 -16.65 -3.79 14.92
N ARG A 110 -16.94 -3.12 13.79
CA ARG A 110 -16.81 -3.71 12.46
C ARG A 110 -15.35 -3.73 12.05
N VAL A 111 -14.80 -4.91 11.84
CA VAL A 111 -13.37 -5.09 11.54
C VAL A 111 -13.17 -5.58 10.12
N VAL A 112 -12.30 -4.93 9.39
CA VAL A 112 -11.75 -5.36 8.09
C VAL A 112 -10.25 -5.59 8.25
N ALA A 113 -9.74 -6.72 7.79
CA ALA A 113 -8.32 -7.02 7.83
C ALA A 113 -7.68 -6.83 6.46
N LEU A 114 -6.63 -6.02 6.37
CA LEU A 114 -5.72 -5.92 5.23
C LEU A 114 -4.47 -6.72 5.52
N VAL A 115 -4.14 -7.66 4.65
CA VAL A 115 -2.95 -8.50 4.81
C VAL A 115 -2.15 -8.58 3.51
N GLY A 116 -0.83 -8.61 3.60
CA GLY A 116 -0.02 -8.78 2.41
C GLY A 116 1.37 -8.20 2.46
N ASP A 117 1.90 -7.92 1.27
CA ASP A 117 3.23 -7.38 1.08
C ASP A 117 3.24 -5.84 0.93
N SER A 118 4.27 -5.33 0.29
CA SER A 118 4.41 -3.89 0.03
C SER A 118 3.24 -3.28 -0.76
N ASN A 119 2.59 -4.06 -1.61
CA ASN A 119 1.39 -3.58 -2.30
C ASN A 119 0.22 -3.41 -1.34
N ALA A 120 0.09 -4.30 -0.33
CA ALA A 120 -0.88 -4.10 0.74
C ALA A 120 -0.58 -2.82 1.54
N ASN A 121 0.70 -2.58 1.84
CA ASN A 121 1.11 -1.34 2.51
C ASN A 121 0.68 -0.10 1.71
N ALA A 122 0.84 -0.12 0.39
CA ALA A 122 0.43 0.99 -0.47
C ALA A 122 -1.09 1.27 -0.44
N TRP A 123 -1.90 0.29 -0.07
CA TRP A 123 -3.35 0.44 0.11
C TRP A 123 -3.76 0.93 1.51
N ILE A 124 -2.86 0.95 2.50
CA ILE A 124 -3.20 1.40 3.86
C ILE A 124 -3.82 2.80 3.86
N PRO A 125 -3.27 3.83 3.17
CA PRO A 125 -3.86 5.16 3.20
C PRO A 125 -5.28 5.21 2.61
N ALA A 126 -5.56 4.39 1.59
CA ALA A 126 -6.90 4.31 0.99
C ALA A 126 -7.89 3.65 1.96
N LEU A 127 -7.49 2.56 2.59
CA LEU A 127 -8.34 1.83 3.53
C LEU A 127 -8.51 2.56 4.86
N ASP A 128 -7.51 3.33 5.29
CA ASP A 128 -7.61 4.23 6.45
C ASP A 128 -8.71 5.28 6.20
N THR A 129 -8.63 5.99 5.08
CA THR A 129 -9.66 6.96 4.69
C THR A 129 -11.03 6.29 4.53
N TRP A 130 -11.10 5.15 3.86
CA TRP A 130 -12.34 4.41 3.67
C TRP A 130 -12.95 3.95 5.01
N GLY A 131 -12.11 3.41 5.89
CA GLY A 131 -12.53 2.92 7.20
C GLY A 131 -13.07 4.06 8.07
N TYR A 132 -12.39 5.21 8.07
CA TYR A 132 -12.84 6.40 8.78
C TYR A 132 -14.22 6.87 8.29
N VAL A 133 -14.40 7.01 6.97
CA VAL A 133 -15.66 7.48 6.35
C VAL A 133 -16.81 6.52 6.60
N ASN A 134 -16.54 5.22 6.70
CA ASN A 134 -17.58 4.19 6.82
C ASN A 134 -17.74 3.65 8.26
N ASN A 135 -17.07 4.25 9.26
CA ASN A 135 -17.05 3.79 10.65
C ASN A 135 -16.65 2.31 10.75
N VAL A 136 -15.52 1.96 10.14
CA VAL A 136 -14.94 0.61 10.10
C VAL A 136 -13.51 0.65 10.61
N LYS A 137 -13.18 -0.25 11.51
CA LYS A 137 -11.81 -0.49 11.93
C LYS A 137 -11.09 -1.32 10.87
N VAL A 138 -10.00 -0.79 10.32
CA VAL A 138 -9.12 -1.52 9.42
C VAL A 138 -7.91 -2.00 10.22
N VAL A 139 -7.66 -3.30 10.25
CA VAL A 139 -6.45 -3.86 10.87
C VAL A 139 -5.52 -4.30 9.76
N ALA A 140 -4.38 -3.61 9.61
CA ALA A 140 -3.40 -3.92 8.57
C ALA A 140 -2.19 -4.66 9.15
N VAL A 141 -1.89 -5.83 8.60
CA VAL A 141 -0.72 -6.64 8.94
C VAL A 141 0.02 -6.97 7.65
N VAL A 142 1.10 -6.28 7.42
CA VAL A 142 1.83 -6.34 6.15
C VAL A 142 3.33 -6.56 6.38
N HIS A 143 3.97 -7.21 5.41
CA HIS A 143 5.40 -7.47 5.44
C HIS A 143 5.98 -7.31 4.04
N ALA A 144 6.95 -6.41 3.87
CA ALA A 144 7.62 -6.19 2.60
C ALA A 144 8.06 -7.52 1.97
N ALA A 145 7.86 -7.65 0.66
CA ALA A 145 8.21 -8.81 -0.13
C ALA A 145 7.54 -10.16 0.25
N CYS A 146 6.67 -10.20 1.28
CA CYS A 146 5.97 -11.41 1.72
C CYS A 146 4.50 -11.37 1.28
N ALA A 147 4.18 -11.95 0.12
CA ALA A 147 2.79 -12.12 -0.30
C ALA A 147 1.97 -12.88 0.78
N PRO A 148 0.66 -12.63 0.91
CA PRO A 148 -0.18 -13.29 1.93
C PRO A 148 -0.49 -14.76 1.58
N TRP A 149 -0.17 -15.20 0.39
CA TRP A 149 -0.24 -16.61 -0.07
C TRP A 149 1.14 -17.25 -0.16
N GLU A 150 1.18 -18.56 -0.11
CA GLU A 150 2.42 -19.32 -0.29
C GLU A 150 2.96 -19.18 -1.72
N ARG A 151 4.29 -19.20 -1.84
CA ARG A 151 4.98 -19.11 -3.12
C ARG A 151 5.93 -20.30 -3.31
N PRO A 152 5.41 -21.52 -3.53
CA PRO A 152 6.21 -22.75 -3.63
C PRO A 152 7.17 -22.74 -4.83
N TRP A 153 6.95 -21.84 -5.80
CA TRP A 153 7.84 -21.64 -6.94
C TRP A 153 9.11 -20.85 -6.62
N LEU A 154 9.20 -20.23 -5.43
CA LEU A 154 10.39 -19.50 -5.01
C LEU A 154 11.32 -20.39 -4.17
N PRO A 155 12.65 -20.26 -4.33
CA PRO A 155 13.61 -20.90 -3.45
C PRO A 155 13.42 -20.42 -2.00
N LYS A 156 13.39 -21.37 -1.05
CA LYS A 156 13.06 -21.07 0.36
C LYS A 156 14.07 -20.16 1.04
N ASP A 157 15.36 -20.30 0.72
CA ASP A 157 16.46 -19.63 1.42
C ASP A 157 17.17 -18.57 0.58
N ARG A 158 16.77 -18.41 -0.69
CA ARG A 158 17.28 -17.32 -1.52
C ARG A 158 16.62 -16.01 -1.08
N PRO A 159 17.40 -14.94 -0.84
CA PRO A 159 16.84 -13.63 -0.59
C PRO A 159 15.90 -13.17 -1.71
N ILE A 160 14.73 -12.69 -1.33
CA ILE A 160 13.75 -12.06 -2.22
C ILE A 160 14.03 -10.56 -2.26
N TRP A 161 14.30 -9.99 -1.09
CA TRP A 161 14.67 -8.59 -0.92
C TRP A 161 15.44 -8.43 0.40
N GLY A 162 16.63 -7.81 0.34
CA GLY A 162 17.51 -7.74 1.51
C GLY A 162 17.75 -9.13 2.11
N GLU A 163 17.49 -9.32 3.40
CA GLU A 163 17.56 -10.59 4.09
C GLU A 163 16.24 -11.36 4.15
N ILE A 164 15.19 -10.88 3.51
CA ILE A 164 13.87 -11.51 3.48
C ILE A 164 13.92 -12.71 2.54
N THR A 165 13.52 -13.88 3.04
CA THR A 165 13.45 -15.14 2.29
C THR A 165 12.04 -15.72 2.35
N GLU A 166 11.69 -16.65 1.45
CA GLU A 166 10.38 -17.32 1.50
C GLU A 166 10.19 -18.12 2.80
N ARG A 167 11.26 -18.63 3.40
CA ARG A 167 11.23 -19.27 4.72
C ARG A 167 10.78 -18.28 5.81
N LYS A 168 11.32 -17.06 5.83
CA LYS A 168 10.92 -16.00 6.77
C LYS A 168 9.47 -15.56 6.50
N CYS A 169 9.09 -15.38 5.25
CA CYS A 169 7.71 -15.10 4.87
C CYS A 169 6.73 -16.18 5.35
N ALA A 170 7.10 -17.46 5.27
CA ALA A 170 6.24 -18.55 5.75
C ALA A 170 6.03 -18.51 7.28
N VAL A 171 7.05 -18.10 8.06
CA VAL A 171 6.92 -17.92 9.51
C VAL A 171 5.96 -16.76 9.80
N TRP A 172 6.19 -15.61 9.18
CA TRP A 172 5.32 -14.44 9.32
C TRP A 172 3.88 -14.76 8.92
N ARG A 173 3.66 -15.41 7.77
CA ARG A 173 2.34 -15.78 7.24
C ARG A 173 1.53 -16.59 8.24
N ARG A 174 2.11 -17.64 8.84
CA ARG A 174 1.41 -18.46 9.84
C ARG A 174 0.96 -17.61 11.04
N SER A 175 1.82 -16.72 11.54
CA SER A 175 1.48 -15.83 12.65
C SER A 175 0.39 -14.82 12.25
N MET A 176 0.51 -14.21 11.08
CA MET A 176 -0.47 -13.27 10.52
C MET A 176 -1.84 -13.95 10.37
N MET A 177 -1.89 -15.10 9.72
CA MET A 177 -3.13 -15.82 9.47
C MET A 177 -3.85 -16.17 10.78
N SER A 178 -3.13 -16.71 11.76
CA SER A 178 -3.67 -17.04 13.10
C SER A 178 -4.24 -15.80 13.80
N LYS A 179 -3.47 -14.72 13.85
CA LYS A 179 -3.89 -13.49 14.54
C LYS A 179 -5.07 -12.80 13.85
N VAL A 180 -5.09 -12.78 12.52
CA VAL A 180 -6.20 -12.20 11.75
C VAL A 180 -7.48 -13.02 11.94
N THR A 181 -7.39 -14.35 11.91
CA THR A 181 -8.56 -15.22 12.16
C THR A 181 -9.13 -15.01 13.55
N ALA A 182 -8.26 -14.85 14.56
CA ALA A 182 -8.69 -14.58 15.95
C ALA A 182 -9.45 -13.26 16.12
N LEU A 183 -9.28 -12.29 15.22
CA LEU A 183 -10.09 -11.05 15.21
C LEU A 183 -11.52 -11.28 14.72
N SER A 184 -11.81 -12.39 14.07
CA SER A 184 -13.10 -12.66 13.41
C SER A 184 -13.56 -11.49 12.51
N PRO A 185 -12.71 -11.01 11.57
CA PRO A 185 -13.05 -9.85 10.76
C PRO A 185 -14.26 -10.14 9.86
N SER A 186 -15.08 -9.13 9.60
CA SER A 186 -16.19 -9.24 8.65
C SER A 186 -15.71 -9.37 7.19
N LEU A 187 -14.49 -8.89 6.92
CA LEU A 187 -13.87 -8.97 5.60
C LEU A 187 -12.35 -9.08 5.72
N VAL A 188 -11.73 -9.96 4.94
CA VAL A 188 -10.27 -10.02 4.75
C VAL A 188 -9.93 -9.58 3.34
N ILE A 189 -8.99 -8.66 3.20
CA ILE A 189 -8.49 -8.13 1.93
C ILE A 189 -7.02 -8.53 1.78
N PRO A 190 -6.72 -9.67 1.14
CA PRO A 190 -5.36 -10.05 0.85
C PRO A 190 -4.85 -9.31 -0.40
N VAL A 191 -3.70 -8.68 -0.29
CA VAL A 191 -3.05 -7.95 -1.39
C VAL A 191 -1.59 -8.35 -1.46
N GLY A 192 -1.11 -8.63 -2.65
CA GLY A 192 0.28 -8.98 -2.87
C GLY A 192 0.64 -9.00 -4.33
N ILE A 193 1.94 -8.96 -4.58
CA ILE A 193 2.47 -9.05 -5.93
C ILE A 193 2.83 -10.49 -6.26
N THR A 194 2.55 -10.88 -7.49
CA THR A 194 2.86 -12.23 -7.96
C THR A 194 4.34 -12.40 -8.28
N ALA A 195 5.02 -11.32 -8.69
CA ALA A 195 6.45 -11.27 -8.93
C ALA A 195 6.98 -9.85 -8.79
N THR A 196 8.09 -9.70 -8.10
CA THR A 196 8.71 -8.41 -7.77
C THR A 196 9.98 -8.13 -8.56
N ASP A 197 10.62 -9.17 -9.09
CA ASP A 197 11.94 -9.06 -9.72
C ASP A 197 12.03 -10.03 -10.89
N LYS A 198 12.59 -9.56 -12.00
CA LYS A 198 12.89 -10.40 -13.16
C LYS A 198 13.84 -11.57 -12.85
N SER A 199 14.59 -11.47 -11.75
CA SER A 199 15.47 -12.55 -11.25
C SER A 199 14.72 -13.66 -10.51
N LEU A 200 13.46 -13.43 -10.11
CA LEU A 200 12.61 -14.41 -9.43
C LEU A 200 11.76 -15.16 -10.44
N LYS A 201 11.60 -16.46 -10.20
CA LYS A 201 10.71 -17.29 -11.01
C LYS A 201 9.27 -16.79 -10.91
N MET A 202 8.67 -16.48 -12.05
CA MET A 202 7.22 -16.19 -12.11
C MET A 202 6.43 -17.48 -11.88
N PRO A 203 5.28 -17.40 -11.16
CA PRO A 203 4.40 -18.55 -11.07
C PRO A 203 3.75 -18.86 -12.44
N THR A 204 3.45 -20.11 -12.63
CA THR A 204 2.42 -20.49 -13.61
C THR A 204 1.04 -20.07 -13.11
N THR A 205 0.05 -19.98 -13.99
CA THR A 205 -1.34 -19.74 -13.59
C THR A 205 -1.84 -20.81 -12.63
N ALA A 206 -1.45 -22.07 -12.82
CA ALA A 206 -1.83 -23.19 -11.94
C ALA A 206 -1.23 -23.05 -10.53
N GLU A 207 0.06 -22.72 -10.42
CA GLU A 207 0.72 -22.48 -9.13
C GLU A 207 0.04 -21.33 -8.37
N LEU A 208 -0.24 -20.20 -9.05
CA LEU A 208 -0.92 -19.06 -8.44
C LEU A 208 -2.37 -19.40 -8.06
N THR A 209 -3.10 -20.13 -8.92
CA THR A 209 -4.46 -20.58 -8.61
C THR A 209 -4.50 -21.41 -7.33
N THR A 210 -3.58 -22.36 -7.19
CA THR A 210 -3.48 -23.21 -6.00
C THR A 210 -3.20 -22.37 -4.76
N ALA A 211 -2.22 -21.48 -4.81
CA ALA A 211 -1.82 -20.64 -3.69
C ALA A 211 -2.94 -19.69 -3.23
N LEU A 212 -3.58 -18.99 -4.16
CA LEU A 212 -4.72 -18.10 -3.87
C LEU A 212 -5.93 -18.88 -3.34
N THR A 213 -6.21 -20.04 -3.92
CA THR A 213 -7.30 -20.91 -3.47
C THR A 213 -7.11 -21.34 -2.02
N ALA A 214 -5.90 -21.78 -1.65
CA ALA A 214 -5.58 -22.17 -0.29
C ALA A 214 -5.76 -21.00 0.70
N MET A 215 -5.27 -19.82 0.35
CA MET A 215 -5.41 -18.62 1.16
C MET A 215 -6.88 -18.20 1.33
N VAL A 216 -7.65 -18.13 0.25
CA VAL A 216 -9.08 -17.78 0.33
C VAL A 216 -9.82 -18.81 1.19
N THR A 217 -9.53 -20.10 1.00
CA THR A 217 -10.14 -21.18 1.80
C THR A 217 -9.81 -21.06 3.28
N TYR A 218 -8.58 -20.67 3.63
CA TYR A 218 -8.17 -20.48 5.03
C TYR A 218 -9.03 -19.41 5.72
N PHE A 219 -9.35 -18.31 5.02
CA PHE A 219 -10.16 -17.23 5.59
C PHE A 219 -11.66 -17.41 5.40
N THR A 220 -12.13 -18.59 4.97
CA THR A 220 -13.55 -18.86 4.68
C THR A 220 -14.53 -18.53 5.82
N PRO A 221 -14.19 -18.61 7.15
CA PRO A 221 -15.10 -18.12 8.19
C PRO A 221 -15.43 -16.63 8.06
N SER A 222 -14.49 -15.84 7.54
CA SER A 222 -14.67 -14.43 7.15
C SER A 222 -14.98 -14.34 5.66
N LYS A 223 -15.60 -13.24 5.22
CA LYS A 223 -15.66 -12.93 3.79
C LYS A 223 -14.26 -12.56 3.30
N VAL A 224 -13.96 -12.89 2.06
CA VAL A 224 -12.70 -12.48 1.41
C VAL A 224 -13.02 -11.61 0.21
N ALA A 225 -12.29 -10.52 0.05
CA ALA A 225 -12.34 -9.67 -1.12
C ALA A 225 -10.96 -9.53 -1.76
N LEU A 226 -10.86 -9.87 -3.03
CA LEU A 226 -9.65 -9.68 -3.82
C LEU A 226 -9.75 -8.34 -4.56
N LEU A 227 -8.77 -7.46 -4.36
CA LEU A 227 -8.67 -6.23 -5.15
C LEU A 227 -8.20 -6.58 -6.57
N GLU A 228 -8.75 -5.93 -7.58
CA GLU A 228 -8.15 -6.01 -8.91
C GLU A 228 -6.71 -5.50 -8.86
N PRO A 229 -5.77 -6.16 -9.56
CA PRO A 229 -4.36 -5.76 -9.53
C PRO A 229 -4.16 -4.33 -10.01
N VAL A 230 -3.32 -3.60 -9.31
CA VAL A 230 -2.84 -2.29 -9.74
C VAL A 230 -2.03 -2.45 -11.03
N PRO A 231 -2.14 -1.52 -12.01
CA PRO A 231 -1.30 -1.54 -13.20
C PRO A 231 0.19 -1.60 -12.85
N GLN A 232 0.91 -2.50 -13.52
CA GLN A 232 2.35 -2.64 -13.36
C GLN A 232 3.07 -2.11 -14.60
N PHE A 233 4.07 -1.28 -14.38
CA PHE A 233 4.88 -0.70 -15.45
C PHE A 233 6.09 -1.60 -15.67
N THR A 234 6.25 -2.07 -16.91
CA THR A 234 7.38 -2.94 -17.30
C THR A 234 8.70 -2.19 -17.42
N LEU A 235 8.67 -0.87 -17.29
CA LEU A 235 9.87 -0.05 -17.37
C LEU A 235 10.78 -0.34 -16.18
N ALA A 236 11.98 -0.80 -16.46
CA ALA A 236 13.03 -1.05 -15.47
C ALA A 236 13.46 0.23 -14.72
N SER A 237 13.11 1.39 -15.24
CA SER A 237 13.26 2.69 -14.62
C SER A 237 11.99 3.07 -13.88
N SER A 238 12.13 3.72 -12.74
CA SER A 238 11.02 4.25 -11.97
C SER A 238 10.10 5.10 -12.86
N VAL A 239 8.81 5.18 -12.51
CA VAL A 239 7.85 6.12 -13.12
C VAL A 239 8.46 7.52 -13.24
N LEU A 240 9.18 7.98 -12.22
CA LEU A 240 9.85 9.28 -12.22
C LEU A 240 10.94 9.41 -13.30
N ALA A 241 11.70 8.36 -13.59
CA ALA A 241 12.70 8.40 -14.67
C ALA A 241 12.02 8.51 -16.04
N CYS A 242 10.92 7.77 -16.26
CA CYS A 242 10.13 7.91 -17.48
C CYS A 242 9.56 9.33 -17.63
N VAL A 243 8.92 9.86 -16.58
CA VAL A 243 8.38 11.23 -16.56
C VAL A 243 9.47 12.26 -16.87
N SER A 244 10.66 12.10 -16.31
CA SER A 244 11.80 13.01 -16.57
C SER A 244 12.24 13.01 -18.03
N GLY A 245 12.25 11.83 -18.67
CA GLY A 245 12.62 11.67 -20.09
C GLY A 245 11.50 12.07 -21.06
N HIS A 246 10.25 12.08 -20.63
CA HIS A 246 9.07 12.23 -21.49
C HIS A 246 8.14 13.38 -21.08
N ARG A 247 8.68 14.51 -20.64
CA ARG A 247 7.87 15.63 -20.13
C ARG A 247 6.83 16.19 -21.10
N THR A 248 7.05 16.02 -22.39
CA THR A 248 6.18 16.48 -23.48
C THR A 248 5.54 15.34 -24.30
N SER A 249 5.81 14.10 -23.90
CA SER A 249 5.30 12.87 -24.53
C SER A 249 4.93 11.85 -23.43
N LEU A 250 4.25 12.31 -22.39
CA LEU A 250 3.97 11.57 -21.17
C LEU A 250 3.15 10.29 -21.39
N ASP A 251 2.32 10.29 -22.45
CA ASP A 251 1.57 9.13 -22.92
C ASP A 251 2.45 7.90 -23.23
N GLN A 252 3.76 8.10 -23.50
CA GLN A 252 4.71 7.01 -23.66
C GLN A 252 5.04 6.29 -22.36
N CYS A 253 4.79 6.93 -21.21
CA CYS A 253 4.96 6.35 -19.89
C CYS A 253 3.69 5.65 -19.37
N GLU A 254 2.57 5.79 -20.04
CA GLU A 254 1.31 5.18 -19.61
C GLU A 254 1.22 3.70 -19.99
N VAL A 255 0.69 2.88 -19.08
CA VAL A 255 0.37 1.48 -19.36
C VAL A 255 -0.95 1.38 -20.12
N ARG A 256 -1.01 0.51 -21.14
CA ARG A 256 -2.28 0.21 -21.81
C ARG A 256 -3.17 -0.60 -20.86
N ARG A 257 -4.43 -0.21 -20.72
CA ARG A 257 -5.42 -0.94 -19.93
C ARG A 257 -5.50 -2.42 -20.35
N SER A 258 -5.44 -2.71 -21.66
CA SER A 258 -5.45 -4.08 -22.17
C SER A 258 -4.30 -4.92 -21.63
N ALA A 259 -3.10 -4.36 -21.43
CA ALA A 259 -1.97 -5.08 -20.86
C ALA A 259 -2.22 -5.52 -19.40
N VAL A 260 -3.03 -4.77 -18.66
CA VAL A 260 -3.44 -5.15 -17.29
C VAL A 260 -4.54 -6.22 -17.32
N THR A 261 -5.56 -6.02 -18.15
CA THR A 261 -6.75 -6.92 -18.17
C THR A 261 -6.49 -8.25 -18.86
N SER A 262 -5.59 -8.31 -19.85
CA SER A 262 -5.23 -9.55 -20.55
C SER A 262 -4.13 -10.35 -19.87
N ASN A 263 -3.52 -9.82 -18.81
CA ASN A 263 -2.47 -10.55 -18.08
C ASN A 263 -3.07 -11.80 -17.43
N ALA A 264 -2.53 -12.97 -17.80
CA ALA A 264 -3.06 -14.27 -17.37
C ALA A 264 -3.03 -14.41 -15.82
N LEU A 265 -2.00 -13.90 -15.15
CA LEU A 265 -1.92 -13.95 -13.69
C LEU A 265 -2.98 -13.05 -13.04
N ASN A 266 -3.28 -11.88 -13.63
CA ASN A 266 -4.36 -11.01 -13.15
C ASN A 266 -5.74 -11.67 -13.29
N GLN A 267 -5.94 -12.48 -14.33
CA GLN A 267 -7.20 -13.23 -14.51
C GLN A 267 -7.40 -14.32 -13.46
N VAL A 268 -6.32 -14.91 -12.93
CA VAL A 268 -6.39 -15.90 -11.85
C VAL A 268 -7.12 -15.36 -10.62
N PHE A 269 -6.91 -14.10 -10.25
CA PHE A 269 -7.61 -13.49 -9.11
C PHE A 269 -9.13 -13.52 -9.27
N ARG A 270 -9.65 -13.19 -10.46
CA ARG A 270 -11.09 -13.23 -10.76
C ARG A 270 -11.60 -14.67 -10.78
N GLN A 271 -10.86 -15.61 -11.37
CA GLN A 271 -11.23 -17.02 -11.45
C GLN A 271 -11.33 -17.65 -10.06
N VAL A 272 -10.34 -17.40 -9.21
CA VAL A 272 -10.33 -17.90 -7.82
C VAL A 272 -11.46 -17.25 -7.01
N ALA A 273 -11.66 -15.94 -7.14
CA ALA A 273 -12.76 -15.27 -6.46
C ALA A 273 -14.11 -15.87 -6.85
N THR A 274 -14.37 -16.06 -8.14
CA THR A 274 -15.60 -16.69 -8.63
C THR A 274 -15.76 -18.11 -8.09
N SER A 275 -14.72 -18.96 -8.19
CA SER A 275 -14.79 -20.37 -7.76
C SER A 275 -14.97 -20.53 -6.25
N LYS A 276 -14.49 -19.58 -5.45
CA LYS A 276 -14.55 -19.59 -3.98
C LYS A 276 -15.64 -18.69 -3.41
N LYS A 277 -16.47 -18.07 -4.25
CA LYS A 277 -17.50 -17.10 -3.84
C LYS A 277 -16.92 -15.93 -3.03
N ALA A 278 -15.66 -15.57 -3.27
CA ALA A 278 -15.05 -14.38 -2.75
C ALA A 278 -15.46 -13.16 -3.60
N ALA A 279 -15.43 -11.97 -3.01
CA ALA A 279 -15.69 -10.74 -3.75
C ALA A 279 -14.49 -10.35 -4.62
N VAL A 280 -14.76 -9.74 -5.78
CA VAL A 280 -13.77 -8.96 -6.52
C VAL A 280 -14.10 -7.49 -6.37
N ILE A 281 -13.15 -6.69 -5.90
CA ILE A 281 -13.32 -5.25 -5.77
C ILE A 281 -12.79 -4.59 -7.04
N PRO A 282 -13.64 -3.94 -7.83
CA PRO A 282 -13.28 -3.37 -9.14
C PRO A 282 -12.52 -2.07 -8.97
N THR A 283 -11.24 -2.15 -8.63
CA THR A 283 -10.37 -0.99 -8.41
C THR A 283 -9.74 -0.45 -9.69
N LEU A 284 -9.70 -1.22 -10.77
CA LEU A 284 -8.99 -0.85 -11.99
C LEU A 284 -9.44 0.50 -12.58
N ASN A 285 -10.72 0.83 -12.49
CA ASN A 285 -11.25 2.12 -12.97
C ASN A 285 -10.78 3.33 -12.15
N LEU A 286 -10.21 3.10 -10.97
CA LEU A 286 -9.58 4.16 -10.17
C LEU A 286 -8.16 4.48 -10.65
N PHE A 287 -7.63 3.70 -11.60
CA PHE A 287 -6.27 3.82 -12.13
C PHE A 287 -6.22 3.96 -13.65
N CYS A 288 -7.19 3.43 -14.34
CA CYS A 288 -7.17 3.38 -15.81
C CYS A 288 -8.46 3.98 -16.37
N GLY A 289 -8.30 4.82 -17.39
CA GLY A 289 -9.37 5.20 -18.29
C GLY A 289 -9.74 4.03 -19.23
N PRO A 290 -10.53 4.28 -20.28
CA PRO A 290 -10.95 3.24 -21.23
C PRO A 290 -9.80 2.48 -21.90
N THR A 291 -8.71 3.14 -22.23
CA THR A 291 -7.61 2.54 -23.01
C THR A 291 -6.25 2.53 -22.30
N ARG A 292 -5.99 3.49 -21.39
CA ARG A 292 -4.70 3.68 -20.74
C ARG A 292 -4.83 3.97 -19.25
N CYS A 293 -3.74 3.84 -18.54
CA CYS A 293 -3.61 4.11 -17.12
C CYS A 293 -2.68 5.32 -16.93
N PRO A 294 -3.24 6.52 -16.66
CA PRO A 294 -2.46 7.76 -16.58
C PRO A 294 -1.55 7.78 -15.35
N LEU A 295 -0.45 8.52 -15.46
CA LEU A 295 0.49 8.73 -14.35
C LEU A 295 0.05 9.86 -13.41
N PHE A 296 -0.73 10.80 -13.90
CA PHE A 296 -1.23 11.94 -13.12
C PHE A 296 -2.74 12.02 -13.23
N VAL A 297 -3.39 12.33 -12.11
CA VAL A 297 -4.84 12.57 -12.06
C VAL A 297 -5.08 13.86 -11.29
N THR A 298 -5.94 14.72 -11.81
CA THR A 298 -6.33 15.96 -11.13
C THR A 298 -7.65 15.75 -10.39
N LEU A 299 -7.62 15.87 -9.07
CA LEU A 299 -8.79 15.78 -8.18
C LEU A 299 -8.82 17.03 -7.29
N ASN A 300 -9.98 17.67 -7.17
CA ASN A 300 -10.16 18.86 -6.34
C ASN A 300 -9.11 19.97 -6.63
N ALA A 301 -8.82 20.21 -7.91
CA ALA A 301 -7.80 21.15 -8.40
C ALA A 301 -6.33 20.83 -7.98
N GLN A 302 -6.08 19.65 -7.41
CA GLN A 302 -4.75 19.16 -7.07
C GLN A 302 -4.33 18.06 -8.05
N ASN A 303 -3.09 18.12 -8.54
CA ASN A 303 -2.51 17.05 -9.37
C ASN A 303 -1.86 15.99 -8.48
N TYR A 304 -2.27 14.74 -8.66
CA TYR A 304 -1.71 13.59 -7.94
C TYR A 304 -0.88 12.74 -8.90
N LEU A 305 0.34 12.41 -8.47
CA LEU A 305 1.10 11.31 -9.08
C LEU A 305 0.45 10.00 -8.61
N VAL A 306 -0.02 9.19 -9.55
CA VAL A 306 -0.77 7.97 -9.24
C VAL A 306 0.13 6.86 -8.72
N TYR A 307 1.30 6.70 -9.32
CA TYR A 307 2.25 5.64 -9.00
C TYR A 307 3.57 6.22 -8.52
N GLU A 308 4.13 5.61 -7.52
CA GLU A 308 5.39 6.02 -6.93
C GLU A 308 6.58 5.38 -7.64
N ASP A 309 6.38 4.14 -8.05
CA ASP A 309 7.34 3.34 -8.83
C ASP A 309 6.62 2.49 -9.89
N GLY A 310 7.23 1.38 -10.30
CA GLY A 310 6.68 0.51 -11.35
C GLY A 310 5.44 -0.30 -10.94
N TYR A 311 5.08 -0.40 -9.64
CA TYR A 311 4.02 -1.28 -9.16
C TYR A 311 3.34 -0.86 -7.85
N HIS A 312 3.77 0.23 -7.22
CA HIS A 312 3.12 0.78 -6.04
C HIS A 312 2.32 2.04 -6.35
N ILE A 313 1.14 2.16 -5.80
CA ILE A 313 0.38 3.41 -5.81
C ILE A 313 1.02 4.40 -4.84
N SER A 314 1.00 5.69 -5.18
CA SER A 314 1.47 6.71 -4.26
C SER A 314 0.52 6.84 -3.07
N HIS A 315 1.08 7.08 -1.88
CA HIS A 315 0.30 7.20 -0.65
C HIS A 315 -0.76 8.30 -0.73
N GLN A 316 -0.42 9.43 -1.35
CA GLN A 316 -1.30 10.58 -1.48
C GLN A 316 -2.47 10.29 -2.42
N TYR A 317 -2.20 9.60 -3.54
CA TYR A 317 -3.28 9.18 -4.43
C TYR A 317 -4.13 8.10 -3.76
N ALA A 318 -3.53 7.12 -3.10
CA ALA A 318 -4.26 6.11 -2.32
C ALA A 318 -5.18 6.79 -1.29
N GLN A 319 -4.68 7.75 -0.52
CA GLN A 319 -5.46 8.45 0.49
C GLN A 319 -6.68 9.16 -0.11
N ILE A 320 -6.51 9.93 -1.19
CA ILE A 320 -7.62 10.71 -1.77
C ILE A 320 -8.70 9.83 -2.41
N ILE A 321 -8.34 8.68 -2.98
CA ILE A 321 -9.32 7.75 -3.56
C ILE A 321 -9.98 6.83 -2.54
N GLY A 322 -9.57 6.87 -1.27
CA GLY A 322 -10.09 5.97 -0.23
C GLY A 322 -11.60 5.97 -0.14
N ALA A 323 -12.24 7.15 -0.12
CA ALA A 323 -13.70 7.25 -0.05
C ALA A 323 -14.42 6.70 -1.31
N ALA A 324 -13.69 6.56 -2.42
CA ALA A 324 -14.20 6.02 -3.68
C ALA A 324 -14.17 4.48 -3.75
N LEU A 325 -13.59 3.80 -2.75
CA LEU A 325 -13.50 2.33 -2.75
C LEU A 325 -14.89 1.69 -2.61
N PRO A 326 -15.29 0.80 -3.52
CA PRO A 326 -16.61 0.16 -3.50
C PRO A 326 -16.66 -1.03 -2.54
N LEU A 327 -16.22 -0.84 -1.28
CA LEU A 327 -16.13 -1.89 -0.27
C LEU A 327 -17.35 -1.96 0.66
N ALA A 328 -18.14 -0.91 0.77
CA ALA A 328 -19.19 -0.79 1.78
C ALA A 328 -20.26 -1.91 1.69
N SER A 329 -20.57 -2.38 0.48
CA SER A 329 -21.52 -3.49 0.27
C SER A 329 -21.01 -4.86 0.77
N HIS A 330 -19.74 -4.99 1.04
CA HIS A 330 -19.11 -6.26 1.46
C HIS A 330 -18.91 -6.34 2.97
N VAL A 331 -19.03 -5.21 3.68
CA VAL A 331 -18.88 -5.12 5.15
C VAL A 331 -20.24 -4.89 5.78
N LYS A 332 -20.72 -5.89 6.49
CA LYS A 332 -21.99 -5.83 7.24
C LYS A 332 -21.74 -5.67 8.72
#